data_d79c1006b391089327037280a45968dd
#
_entry.id   d79c1006b391089327037280a45968dd
#
_cell.length_a   1.000
_cell.length_b   1.000
_cell.length_c   1.000
_cell.angle_alpha   90.00
_cell.angle_beta   90.00
_cell.angle_gamma   90.00
#
_symmetry.space_group_name_H-M   'P 1'
#
loop_
_entity.id
_entity.type
_entity.pdbx_description
1 polymer ?
#
loop_
_entity_poly.entity_id
_entity_poly.type
_entity_poly.pdbx_seq_one_letter_code
_entity_poly.pdbx_strand_id
1 'polypeptide(L)'
;DFDDSFYHALAALKEHLRKYQRLVLLFPEDIKHPRSSCQYFNCFCQDYHIDSAIVENTDRIQVRKGEVYIAIRQIEVVNIIKQSRTTGLKCGEDFGLIAYNDTPAYEVIDQGITVLSINWEELGRKAAEFVLTGQEIRTYLPTEVHLRKSI
;
A
#
# COMPACT_ATOMS: atom_id res chain seq x y z
N ASP A 1 7.85 -10.93 -13.04
CA ASP A 1 6.74 -10.11 -13.49
C ASP A 1 6.57 -8.94 -12.54
N PHE A 2 6.39 -7.72 -13.06
CA PHE A 2 6.41 -6.48 -12.25
C PHE A 2 5.38 -6.50 -11.11
N ASP A 3 4.26 -7.16 -11.31
CA ASP A 3 3.13 -7.10 -10.40
C ASP A 3 3.09 -8.23 -9.38
N ASP A 4 3.83 -9.29 -9.60
CA ASP A 4 3.98 -10.42 -8.65
C ASP A 4 4.55 -9.95 -7.30
N SER A 5 5.37 -8.90 -7.32
CA SER A 5 5.93 -8.31 -6.10
C SER A 5 4.87 -7.72 -5.17
N PHE A 6 3.74 -7.23 -5.70
CA PHE A 6 2.62 -6.74 -4.90
C PHE A 6 1.96 -7.88 -4.10
N TYR A 7 1.73 -9.03 -4.74
CA TYR A 7 1.25 -10.23 -4.07
C TYR A 7 2.20 -10.66 -2.95
N HIS A 8 3.49 -10.76 -3.24
CA HIS A 8 4.49 -11.18 -2.25
C HIS A 8 4.64 -10.20 -1.09
N ALA A 9 4.52 -8.89 -1.34
CA ALA A 9 4.52 -7.88 -0.30
C ALA A 9 3.30 -8.01 0.63
N LEU A 10 2.10 -8.25 0.09
CA LEU A 10 0.92 -8.55 0.90
C LEU A 10 1.08 -9.86 1.69
N ALA A 11 1.64 -10.90 1.08
CA ALA A 11 1.90 -12.17 1.75
C ALA A 11 2.88 -12.02 2.92
N ALA A 12 3.87 -11.14 2.82
CA ALA A 12 4.77 -10.81 3.92
C ALA A 12 4.05 -10.17 5.12
N LEU A 13 2.91 -9.50 4.89
CA LEU A 13 2.09 -8.87 5.93
C LEU A 13 0.98 -9.77 6.48
N LYS A 14 0.81 -10.99 5.98
CA LYS A 14 -0.35 -11.86 6.29
C LYS A 14 -0.64 -12.00 7.78
N GLU A 15 0.38 -12.14 8.61
CA GLU A 15 0.20 -12.32 10.06
C GLU A 15 -0.36 -11.06 10.73
N HIS A 16 0.03 -9.87 10.26
CA HIS A 16 -0.49 -8.59 10.75
C HIS A 16 -1.92 -8.34 10.27
N LEU A 17 -2.29 -8.88 9.10
CA LEU A 17 -3.61 -8.73 8.51
C LEU A 17 -4.66 -9.63 9.16
N ARG A 18 -4.27 -10.71 9.85
CA ARG A 18 -5.18 -11.68 10.46
C ARG A 18 -6.16 -11.11 11.51
N LYS A 19 -5.77 -10.03 12.18
CA LYS A 19 -6.64 -9.39 13.18
C LYS A 19 -7.79 -8.59 12.58
N TYR A 20 -7.75 -8.36 11.26
CA TYR A 20 -8.77 -7.62 10.55
C TYR A 20 -9.69 -8.57 9.77
N GLN A 21 -10.89 -8.08 9.44
CA GLN A 21 -11.93 -8.87 8.82
C GLN A 21 -11.97 -8.71 7.29
N ARG A 22 -11.50 -7.57 6.77
CA ARG A 22 -11.62 -7.23 5.36
C ARG A 22 -10.46 -6.37 4.87
N LEU A 23 -10.02 -6.62 3.63
CA LEU A 23 -9.08 -5.76 2.90
C LEU A 23 -9.82 -4.93 1.85
N VAL A 24 -9.49 -3.64 1.77
CA VAL A 24 -10.08 -2.71 0.81
C VAL A 24 -8.96 -2.05 0.00
N LEU A 25 -8.88 -2.36 -1.28
CA LEU A 25 -7.95 -1.68 -2.19
C LEU A 25 -8.61 -0.43 -2.76
N LEU A 26 -8.02 0.73 -2.51
CA LEU A 26 -8.45 2.00 -3.07
C LEU A 26 -7.77 2.21 -4.41
N PHE A 27 -8.50 2.00 -5.49
CA PHE A 27 -8.00 2.03 -6.86
C PHE A 27 -8.81 3.00 -7.73
N PRO A 28 -8.55 4.34 -7.64
CA PRO A 28 -9.30 5.33 -8.40
C PRO A 28 -9.23 5.10 -9.92
N GLU A 29 -10.32 5.38 -10.62
CA GLU A 29 -10.42 5.16 -12.08
C GLU A 29 -9.36 5.92 -12.89
N ASP A 30 -8.97 7.11 -12.43
CA ASP A 30 -8.03 8.02 -13.09
C ASP A 30 -6.56 7.76 -12.75
N ILE A 31 -6.28 6.73 -11.97
CA ILE A 31 -4.91 6.44 -11.52
C ILE A 31 -4.06 5.82 -12.62
N LYS A 32 -2.82 6.28 -12.74
CA LYS A 32 -1.81 5.71 -13.63
C LYS A 32 -1.03 4.56 -12.97
N HIS A 33 -1.72 3.69 -12.26
CA HIS A 33 -1.14 2.50 -11.65
C HIS A 33 -1.55 1.26 -12.44
N PRO A 34 -0.68 0.25 -12.60
CA PRO A 34 -1.02 -0.95 -13.37
C PRO A 34 -2.26 -1.67 -12.82
N ARG A 35 -3.25 -1.92 -13.68
CA ARG A 35 -4.50 -2.63 -13.29
C ARG A 35 -4.26 -4.09 -12.90
N SER A 36 -3.14 -4.67 -13.31
CA SER A 36 -2.69 -5.98 -12.86
C SER A 36 -2.56 -6.08 -11.34
N SER A 37 -2.29 -4.98 -10.63
CA SER A 37 -2.31 -4.95 -9.17
C SER A 37 -3.65 -5.38 -8.58
N CYS A 38 -4.77 -5.05 -9.25
CA CYS A 38 -6.10 -5.53 -8.84
C CYS A 38 -6.23 -7.05 -8.93
N GLN A 39 -5.63 -7.66 -9.98
CA GLN A 39 -5.64 -9.11 -10.17
C GLN A 39 -4.82 -9.80 -9.06
N TYR A 40 -3.61 -9.33 -8.79
CA TYR A 40 -2.77 -9.88 -7.73
C TYR A 40 -3.34 -9.67 -6.32
N PHE A 41 -4.02 -8.54 -6.10
CA PHE A 41 -4.79 -8.31 -4.88
C PHE A 41 -5.89 -9.36 -4.71
N ASN A 42 -6.69 -9.59 -5.75
CA ASN A 42 -7.75 -10.60 -5.72
C ASN A 42 -7.19 -12.01 -5.53
N CYS A 43 -6.10 -12.38 -6.23
CA CYS A 43 -5.43 -13.66 -6.03
C CYS A 43 -4.98 -13.86 -4.58
N PHE A 44 -4.33 -12.85 -3.98
CA PHE A 44 -3.93 -12.89 -2.59
C PHE A 44 -5.11 -13.11 -1.65
N CYS A 45 -6.19 -12.34 -1.81
CA CYS A 45 -7.37 -12.45 -0.97
C CYS A 45 -8.06 -13.82 -1.12
N GLN A 46 -8.10 -14.38 -2.32
CA GLN A 46 -8.63 -15.72 -2.57
C GLN A 46 -7.77 -16.81 -1.91
N ASP A 47 -6.46 -16.77 -2.10
CA ASP A 47 -5.52 -17.76 -1.57
C ASP A 47 -5.53 -17.81 -0.04
N TYR A 48 -5.70 -16.67 0.60
CA TYR A 48 -5.72 -16.55 2.07
C TYR A 48 -7.13 -16.47 2.66
N HIS A 49 -8.18 -16.63 1.85
CA HIS A 49 -9.59 -16.58 2.27
C HIS A 49 -9.96 -15.31 3.04
N ILE A 50 -9.49 -14.16 2.53
CA ILE A 50 -9.74 -12.84 3.10
C ILE A 50 -10.89 -12.17 2.35
N ASP A 51 -11.89 -11.67 3.08
CA ASP A 51 -12.92 -10.82 2.49
C ASP A 51 -12.30 -9.52 1.95
N SER A 52 -12.70 -9.10 0.76
CA SER A 52 -12.05 -7.99 0.08
C SER A 52 -12.98 -7.18 -0.80
N ALA A 53 -12.59 -5.94 -1.05
CA ALA A 53 -13.23 -5.07 -2.03
C ALA A 53 -12.19 -4.22 -2.75
N ILE A 54 -12.49 -3.84 -3.99
CA ILE A 54 -11.78 -2.81 -4.75
C ILE A 54 -12.75 -1.64 -4.90
N VAL A 55 -12.30 -0.45 -4.49
CA VAL A 55 -13.13 0.77 -4.50
C VAL A 55 -12.50 1.78 -5.46
N GLU A 56 -13.23 2.15 -6.49
CA GLU A 56 -12.80 3.13 -7.50
C GLU A 56 -13.21 4.56 -7.12
N ASN A 57 -14.39 4.75 -6.53
CA ASN A 57 -14.82 6.06 -6.03
C ASN A 57 -14.34 6.27 -4.59
N THR A 58 -13.12 6.77 -4.44
CA THR A 58 -12.45 6.93 -3.14
C THR A 58 -12.88 8.18 -2.37
N ASP A 59 -13.61 9.11 -3.00
CA ASP A 59 -14.04 10.37 -2.37
C ASP A 59 -15.09 10.15 -1.27
N ARG A 60 -15.78 9.00 -1.30
CA ARG A 60 -16.86 8.66 -0.35
C ARG A 60 -16.51 7.50 0.58
N ILE A 61 -15.23 7.19 0.73
CA ILE A 61 -14.79 6.15 1.65
C ILE A 61 -15.21 6.49 3.08
N GLN A 62 -15.83 5.51 3.74
CA GLN A 62 -16.11 5.53 5.17
C GLN A 62 -15.17 4.53 5.85
N VAL A 63 -14.34 5.03 6.76
CA VAL A 63 -13.46 4.18 7.57
C VAL A 63 -14.30 3.38 8.56
N ARG A 64 -14.10 2.06 8.56
CA ARG A 64 -14.84 1.10 9.39
C ARG A 64 -13.88 0.27 10.23
N LYS A 65 -14.32 -0.06 11.43
CA LYS A 65 -13.60 -0.98 12.31
C LYS A 65 -13.48 -2.36 11.66
N GLY A 66 -12.29 -2.96 11.74
CA GLY A 66 -12.02 -4.29 11.21
C GLY A 66 -11.58 -4.32 9.74
N GLU A 67 -11.53 -3.18 9.06
CA GLU A 67 -11.07 -3.07 7.68
C GLU A 67 -9.61 -2.60 7.60
N VAL A 68 -8.89 -3.07 6.57
CA VAL A 68 -7.57 -2.55 6.19
C VAL A 68 -7.70 -1.88 4.83
N TYR A 69 -7.29 -0.63 4.75
CA TYR A 69 -7.30 0.15 3.52
C TYR A 69 -5.90 0.16 2.90
N ILE A 70 -5.81 -0.19 1.63
CA ILE A 70 -4.58 -0.08 0.85
C ILE A 70 -4.75 1.10 -0.09
N ALA A 71 -4.02 2.19 0.16
CA ALA A 71 -4.13 3.46 -0.55
C ALA A 71 -2.95 3.65 -1.50
N ILE A 72 -3.24 3.90 -2.76
CA ILE A 72 -2.20 4.14 -3.77
C ILE A 72 -1.81 5.62 -3.81
N ARG A 73 -2.77 6.54 -3.61
CA ARG A 73 -2.50 7.98 -3.59
C ARG A 73 -2.39 8.50 -2.16
N GLN A 74 -1.51 9.46 -1.95
CA GLN A 74 -1.33 10.11 -0.65
C GLN A 74 -2.61 10.78 -0.13
N ILE A 75 -3.46 11.30 -1.02
CA ILE A 75 -4.69 11.98 -0.62
C ILE A 75 -5.65 11.04 0.11
N GLU A 76 -5.75 9.77 -0.29
CA GLU A 76 -6.56 8.78 0.42
C GLU A 76 -6.02 8.52 1.83
N VAL A 77 -4.70 8.41 1.99
CA VAL A 77 -4.06 8.25 3.30
C VAL A 77 -4.43 9.41 4.22
N VAL A 78 -4.29 10.63 3.74
CA VAL A 78 -4.61 11.85 4.51
C VAL A 78 -6.10 11.87 4.88
N ASN A 79 -6.99 11.57 3.94
CA ASN A 79 -8.44 11.59 4.16
C ASN A 79 -8.88 10.53 5.18
N ILE A 80 -8.30 9.32 5.12
CA ILE A 80 -8.58 8.24 6.07
C ILE A 80 -8.13 8.66 7.49
N ILE A 81 -6.93 9.20 7.64
CA ILE A 81 -6.44 9.64 8.95
C ILE A 81 -7.27 10.81 9.50
N LYS A 82 -7.65 11.79 8.67
CA LYS A 82 -8.56 12.86 9.10
C LYS A 82 -9.91 12.31 9.57
N GLN A 83 -10.48 11.39 8.82
CA GLN A 83 -11.77 10.77 9.15
C GLN A 83 -11.68 9.98 10.46
N SER A 84 -10.60 9.22 10.66
CA SER A 84 -10.39 8.44 11.88
C SER A 84 -10.33 9.32 13.13
N ARG A 85 -9.72 10.49 13.03
CA ARG A 85 -9.67 11.47 14.13
C ARG A 85 -11.05 12.02 14.49
N THR A 86 -11.93 12.19 13.49
CA THR A 86 -13.31 12.65 13.70
C THR A 86 -14.18 11.57 14.32
N THR A 87 -14.02 10.31 13.91
CA THR A 87 -14.82 9.17 14.38
C THR A 87 -14.30 8.53 15.65
N GLY A 88 -13.07 8.85 16.07
CA GLY A 88 -12.42 8.24 17.24
C GLY A 88 -11.85 6.85 16.98
N LEU A 89 -11.83 6.37 15.73
CA LEU A 89 -11.21 5.11 15.37
C LEU A 89 -9.68 5.25 15.35
N LYS A 90 -8.99 4.25 15.90
CA LYS A 90 -7.53 4.25 15.99
C LYS A 90 -6.91 3.41 14.88
N CYS A 91 -6.05 4.06 14.08
CA CYS A 91 -5.26 3.39 13.05
C CYS A 91 -4.27 2.41 13.68
N GLY A 92 -4.20 1.21 13.15
CA GLY A 92 -3.37 0.12 13.68
C GLY A 92 -4.04 -0.72 14.77
N GLU A 93 -5.16 -0.26 15.35
CA GLU A 93 -5.94 -0.97 16.36
C GLU A 93 -7.34 -1.32 15.84
N ASP A 94 -8.16 -0.29 15.54
CA ASP A 94 -9.54 -0.48 15.09
C ASP A 94 -9.64 -0.76 13.59
N PHE A 95 -8.76 -0.17 12.81
CA PHE A 95 -8.60 -0.40 11.38
C PHE A 95 -7.14 -0.34 10.98
N GLY A 96 -6.81 -0.83 9.80
CA GLY A 96 -5.46 -0.77 9.25
C GLY A 96 -5.35 0.16 8.04
N LEU A 97 -4.14 0.66 7.81
CA LEU A 97 -3.82 1.50 6.66
C LEU A 97 -2.45 1.12 6.10
N ILE A 98 -2.42 0.82 4.81
CA ILE A 98 -1.19 0.54 4.04
C ILE A 98 -1.14 1.54 2.90
N ALA A 99 0.00 2.22 2.72
CA ALA A 99 0.22 3.09 1.58
C ALA A 99 1.11 2.42 0.53
N TYR A 100 0.96 2.81 -0.71
CA TYR A 100 1.83 2.42 -1.80
C TYR A 100 2.81 3.54 -2.13
N ASN A 101 4.09 3.19 -2.30
CA ASN A 101 5.23 4.11 -2.41
C ASN A 101 5.51 4.93 -1.13
N ASP A 102 6.72 4.76 -0.61
CA ASP A 102 7.12 5.44 0.62
C ASP A 102 7.48 6.92 0.39
N THR A 103 7.19 7.72 1.39
CA THR A 103 7.63 9.11 1.49
C THR A 103 8.02 9.39 2.95
N PRO A 104 8.94 10.35 3.22
CA PRO A 104 9.27 10.72 4.59
C PRO A 104 8.07 11.14 5.45
N ALA A 105 7.01 11.67 4.82
CA ALA A 105 5.78 12.04 5.52
C ALA A 105 5.08 10.84 6.19
N TYR A 106 5.19 9.65 5.61
CA TYR A 106 4.56 8.45 6.16
C TYR A 106 5.22 7.93 7.44
N GLU A 107 6.41 8.38 7.78
CA GLU A 107 7.04 8.07 9.06
C GLU A 107 6.41 8.84 10.21
N VAL A 108 5.86 10.03 9.93
CA VAL A 108 5.36 10.98 10.96
C VAL A 108 3.84 11.15 10.94
N ILE A 109 3.14 10.72 9.90
CA ILE A 109 1.67 10.73 9.87
C ILE A 109 1.16 9.69 10.87
N ASP A 110 0.31 10.17 11.79
CA ASP A 110 -0.20 9.38 12.92
C ASP A 110 0.97 8.79 13.74
N GLN A 111 1.09 7.48 13.83
CA GLN A 111 2.24 6.78 14.45
C GLN A 111 3.14 6.06 13.42
N GLY A 112 3.09 6.51 12.19
CA GLY A 112 3.79 5.91 11.06
C GLY A 112 2.89 4.97 10.25
N ILE A 113 2.89 5.17 8.94
CA ILE A 113 2.09 4.40 7.98
C ILE A 113 2.94 3.29 7.38
N THR A 114 2.47 2.05 7.48
CA THR A 114 3.06 0.88 6.80
C THR A 114 2.96 1.09 5.29
N VAL A 115 4.03 0.80 4.57
CA VAL A 115 4.08 1.02 3.13
C VAL A 115 4.58 -0.20 2.37
N LEU A 116 4.09 -0.33 1.14
CA LEU A 116 4.62 -1.17 0.08
C LEU A 116 5.34 -0.25 -0.89
N SER A 117 6.65 -0.38 -1.02
CA SER A 117 7.45 0.56 -1.83
C SER A 117 8.64 -0.12 -2.48
N ILE A 118 9.04 0.38 -3.63
CA ILE A 118 10.38 0.09 -4.14
C ILE A 118 11.42 0.88 -3.33
N ASN A 119 12.66 0.42 -3.35
CA ASN A 119 13.78 1.17 -2.78
C ASN A 119 14.16 2.35 -3.70
N TRP A 120 13.67 3.54 -3.36
CA TRP A 120 13.89 4.76 -4.14
C TRP A 120 15.35 5.20 -4.19
N GLU A 121 16.11 4.96 -3.12
CA GLU A 121 17.53 5.27 -3.06
C GLU A 121 18.31 4.40 -4.04
N GLU A 122 18.04 3.11 -4.05
CA GLU A 122 18.63 2.16 -5.00
C GLU A 122 18.26 2.49 -6.46
N LEU A 123 16.99 2.90 -6.70
CA LEU A 123 16.56 3.36 -8.02
C LEU A 123 17.35 4.58 -8.46
N GLY A 124 17.50 5.57 -7.57
CA GLY A 124 18.28 6.78 -7.84
C GLY A 124 19.75 6.49 -8.13
N ARG A 125 20.37 5.59 -7.36
CA ARG A 125 21.74 5.14 -7.55
C ARG A 125 21.94 4.49 -8.92
N LYS A 126 21.03 3.58 -9.31
CA LYS A 126 21.06 2.92 -10.63
C LYS A 126 20.86 3.90 -11.78
N ALA A 127 19.93 4.85 -11.63
CA ALA A 127 19.73 5.89 -12.63
C ALA A 127 20.99 6.76 -12.82
N ALA A 128 21.64 7.14 -11.74
CA ALA A 128 22.91 7.89 -11.79
C ALA A 128 24.03 7.08 -12.47
N GLU A 129 24.15 5.79 -12.16
CA GLU A 129 25.11 4.89 -12.79
C GLU A 129 24.91 4.80 -14.32
N PHE A 130 23.65 4.66 -14.76
CA PHE A 130 23.31 4.69 -16.19
C PHE A 130 23.76 5.99 -16.87
N VAL A 131 23.48 7.14 -16.25
CA VAL A 131 23.88 8.45 -16.81
C VAL A 131 25.41 8.56 -16.92
N LEU A 132 26.15 8.05 -15.93
CA LEU A 132 27.61 8.16 -15.89
C LEU A 132 28.31 7.18 -16.82
N THR A 133 27.79 5.98 -16.96
CA THR A 133 28.48 4.88 -17.69
C THR A 133 27.91 4.63 -19.09
N GLY A 134 26.66 5.07 -19.36
CA GLY A 134 25.94 4.73 -20.58
C GLY A 134 25.54 3.26 -20.69
N GLN A 135 25.79 2.45 -19.64
CA GLN A 135 25.42 1.04 -19.61
C GLN A 135 23.93 0.87 -19.32
N GLU A 136 23.24 0.14 -20.18
CA GLU A 136 21.83 -0.15 -19.99
C GLU A 136 21.59 -0.97 -18.72
N ILE A 137 20.76 -0.44 -17.82
CA ILE A 137 20.43 -1.11 -16.57
C ILE A 137 19.12 -1.85 -16.76
N ARG A 138 19.17 -3.18 -16.78
CA ARG A 138 18.02 -4.08 -16.84
C ARG A 138 17.79 -4.74 -15.50
N THR A 139 17.55 -3.95 -14.46
CA THR A 139 17.31 -4.48 -13.11
C THR A 139 15.91 -4.17 -12.64
N TYR A 140 15.23 -5.20 -12.17
CA TYR A 140 13.97 -5.09 -11.48
C TYR A 140 14.22 -4.81 -9.99
N LEU A 141 13.53 -3.80 -9.44
CA LEU A 141 13.51 -3.55 -8.01
C LEU A 141 12.23 -4.12 -7.40
N PRO A 142 12.33 -5.09 -6.49
CA PRO A 142 11.16 -5.67 -5.86
C PRO A 142 10.45 -4.64 -4.98
N THR A 143 9.16 -4.87 -4.75
CA THR A 143 8.41 -4.14 -3.73
C THR A 143 8.80 -4.66 -2.35
N GLU A 144 9.27 -3.76 -1.50
CA GLU A 144 9.62 -4.00 -0.11
C GLU A 144 8.48 -3.57 0.81
N VAL A 145 8.43 -4.15 2.00
CA VAL A 145 7.48 -3.77 3.05
C VAL A 145 8.20 -3.00 4.13
N HIS A 146 7.75 -1.78 4.42
CA HIS A 146 8.20 -1.03 5.59
C HIS A 146 7.08 -1.03 6.63
N LEU A 147 7.16 -1.95 7.57
CA LEU A 147 6.17 -2.12 8.62
C LEU A 147 6.27 -0.98 9.65
N ARG A 148 5.14 -0.31 9.89
CA ARG A 148 4.99 0.74 10.91
C ARG A 148 3.73 0.48 11.74
N LYS A 149 3.24 1.44 12.48
CA LYS A 149 2.16 1.25 13.47
C LYS A 149 0.73 1.24 12.90
N SER A 150 0.55 1.40 11.59
CA SER A 150 -0.77 1.52 10.97
C SER A 150 -1.48 0.20 10.66
N ILE A 151 -0.84 -0.95 10.96
CA ILE A 151 -1.46 -2.29 10.90
C ILE A 151 -1.04 -3.15 12.08
#